data_3be2b23ba9160b6ea2decd4038a7fb8d
#
_entry.id   3be2b23ba9160b6ea2decd4038a7fb8d
#
_cell.length_a   1.000
_cell.length_b   1.000
_cell.length_c   1.000
_cell.angle_alpha   90.00
_cell.angle_beta   90.00
_cell.angle_gamma   90.00
#
_symmetry.space_group_name_H-M   'P 1'
#
loop_
_entity.id
_entity.type
_entity.pdbx_description
1 polymer ?
#
loop_
_entity_poly.entity_id
_entity_poly.type
_entity_poly.pdbx_seq_one_letter_code
_entity_poly.pdbx_strand_id
1 'polypeptide(L)'
;MRCPHCESTATTERRERTELGYRRFRCGTCHREFNERTGTRFNHLQYPTDIVCLVVLWRVRYKLSLRDLPEMFLERDLVFTHEAVREWEAQLAPVLSEMLRKHRRGRIGPSWYTDETVRHEARYVHGARAPTTCRRAVSLSP
;
A
#
# COMPACT_ATOMS: atom_id res chain seq x y z
N MET A 1 23.26 0.68 11.98
CA MET A 1 22.51 0.81 10.70
C MET A 1 23.50 1.17 9.61
N ARG A 2 23.39 0.70 8.37
CA ARG A 2 24.32 1.11 7.29
C ARG A 2 23.96 2.49 6.76
N CYS A 3 24.99 3.29 6.48
CA CYS A 3 24.78 4.61 5.90
C CYS A 3 24.27 4.48 4.44
N PRO A 4 23.15 5.10 4.06
CA PRO A 4 22.63 5.01 2.68
C PRO A 4 23.46 5.79 1.66
N HIS A 5 24.43 6.61 2.11
CA HIS A 5 25.27 7.44 1.22
C HIS A 5 26.62 6.83 0.90
N CYS A 6 27.22 6.07 1.82
CA CYS A 6 28.57 5.50 1.65
C CYS A 6 28.66 4.05 2.12
N GLU A 7 27.53 3.42 2.48
CA GLU A 7 27.41 2.03 2.94
C GLU A 7 28.25 1.66 4.19
N SER A 8 28.90 2.63 4.81
CA SER A 8 29.69 2.42 6.02
C SER A 8 28.80 1.96 7.17
N THR A 9 29.36 1.11 8.03
CA THR A 9 28.72 0.66 9.29
C THR A 9 29.03 1.57 10.47
N ALA A 10 30.00 2.50 10.32
CA ALA A 10 30.39 3.46 11.35
C ALA A 10 29.33 4.56 11.49
N THR A 11 28.19 4.22 12.11
CA THR A 11 27.06 5.14 12.29
C THR A 11 26.72 5.27 13.77
N THR A 12 26.48 6.48 14.21
CA THR A 12 26.10 6.82 15.59
C THR A 12 24.66 7.32 15.62
N GLU A 13 23.86 6.80 16.53
CA GLU A 13 22.49 7.28 16.75
C GLU A 13 22.52 8.60 17.53
N ARG A 14 21.73 9.55 17.08
CA ARG A 14 21.52 10.82 17.75
C ARG A 14 20.39 10.71 18.78
N ARG A 15 20.48 11.46 19.87
CA ARG A 15 19.38 11.55 20.86
C ARG A 15 18.13 12.22 20.28
N GLU A 16 18.34 13.17 19.39
CA GLU A 16 17.26 13.91 18.72
C GLU A 16 16.55 13.03 17.70
N ARG A 17 15.24 13.13 17.70
CA ARG A 17 14.39 12.50 16.69
C ARG A 17 13.94 13.54 15.66
N THR A 18 13.46 13.06 14.52
CA THR A 18 12.75 13.92 13.55
C THR A 18 11.40 14.37 14.15
N GLU A 19 10.79 15.38 13.58
CA GLU A 19 9.43 15.84 13.96
C GLU A 19 8.40 14.71 13.94
N LEU A 20 8.56 13.74 13.03
CA LEU A 20 7.72 12.56 12.91
C LEU A 20 8.14 11.40 13.82
N GLY A 21 9.08 11.61 14.76
CA GLY A 21 9.51 10.62 15.74
C GLY A 21 10.55 9.61 15.27
N TYR A 22 11.04 9.67 14.01
CA TYR A 22 12.05 8.74 13.48
C TYR A 22 13.43 8.99 14.08
N ARG A 23 14.22 7.94 14.23
CA ARG A 23 15.60 8.04 14.72
C ARG A 23 16.48 8.71 13.69
N ARG A 24 17.40 9.53 14.19
CA ARG A 24 18.44 10.20 13.39
C ARG A 24 19.78 9.54 13.63
N PHE A 25 20.53 9.37 12.56
CA PHE A 25 21.86 8.78 12.58
C PHE A 25 22.86 9.72 11.91
N ARG A 26 24.10 9.71 12.38
CA ARG A 26 25.22 10.38 11.73
C ARG A 26 26.25 9.34 11.32
N CYS A 27 26.73 9.43 10.08
CA CYS A 27 27.82 8.60 9.59
C CYS A 27 29.17 9.16 10.03
N GLY A 28 30.03 8.32 10.60
CA GLY A 28 31.41 8.70 10.97
C GLY A 28 32.32 8.88 9.76
N THR A 29 32.01 8.22 8.63
CA THR A 29 32.87 8.25 7.42
C THR A 29 32.55 9.43 6.50
N CYS A 30 31.27 9.62 6.14
CA CYS A 30 30.87 10.68 5.21
C CYS A 30 30.26 11.91 5.92
N HIS A 31 30.14 11.88 7.25
CA HIS A 31 29.62 12.92 8.13
C HIS A 31 28.18 13.38 7.84
N ARG A 32 27.47 12.70 6.93
CA ARG A 32 26.06 12.99 6.61
C ARG A 32 25.12 12.44 7.66
N GLU A 33 24.03 13.17 7.88
CA GLU A 33 22.93 12.72 8.71
C GLU A 33 21.86 12.03 7.85
N PHE A 34 21.23 11.03 8.42
CA PHE A 34 20.16 10.27 7.77
C PHE A 34 19.21 9.70 8.82
N ASN A 35 18.07 9.26 8.40
CA ASN A 35 17.05 8.61 9.22
C ASN A 35 16.62 7.28 8.60
N GLU A 36 15.71 6.58 9.25
CA GLU A 36 15.19 5.28 8.79
C GLU A 36 14.49 5.35 7.41
N ARG A 37 14.07 6.55 7.00
CA ARG A 37 13.38 6.79 5.71
C ARG A 37 14.32 7.19 4.58
N THR A 38 15.53 7.62 4.93
CA THR A 38 16.52 8.09 3.95
C THR A 38 16.88 6.98 2.96
N GLY A 39 16.79 7.27 1.68
CA GLY A 39 17.00 6.30 0.61
C GLY A 39 15.78 5.43 0.28
N THR A 40 14.68 5.60 1.00
CA THR A 40 13.42 4.93 0.70
C THR A 40 12.45 5.85 -0.03
N ARG A 41 11.38 5.29 -0.57
CA ARG A 41 10.28 6.06 -1.19
C ARG A 41 9.48 6.91 -0.19
N PHE A 42 9.67 6.66 1.10
CA PHE A 42 9.04 7.42 2.17
C PHE A 42 9.86 8.65 2.61
N ASN A 43 11.04 8.84 2.01
CA ASN A 43 11.83 10.03 2.28
C ASN A 43 11.07 11.27 1.79
N HIS A 44 11.20 12.37 2.51
CA HIS A 44 10.53 13.65 2.23
C HIS A 44 9.00 13.69 2.41
N LEU A 45 8.35 12.60 2.81
CA LEU A 45 6.93 12.66 3.15
C LEU A 45 6.72 13.41 4.49
N GLN A 46 5.78 14.33 4.50
CA GLN A 46 5.43 15.15 5.67
C GLN A 46 4.65 14.36 6.74
N TYR A 47 4.11 13.22 6.38
CA TYR A 47 3.29 12.38 7.24
C TYR A 47 4.03 11.10 7.65
N PRO A 48 3.66 10.48 8.79
CA PRO A 48 4.18 9.19 9.19
C PRO A 48 3.95 8.12 8.12
N THR A 49 4.92 7.22 7.98
CA THR A 49 4.90 6.17 6.94
C THR A 49 3.68 5.24 7.06
N ASP A 50 3.29 4.91 8.28
CA ASP A 50 2.13 4.06 8.59
C ASP A 50 0.82 4.69 8.12
N ILE A 51 0.65 6.00 8.34
CA ILE A 51 -0.52 6.75 7.87
C ILE A 51 -0.57 6.77 6.34
N VAL A 52 0.54 7.10 5.68
CA VAL A 52 0.60 7.14 4.21
C VAL A 52 0.31 5.75 3.61
N CYS A 53 0.90 4.71 4.18
CA CYS A 53 0.63 3.33 3.77
C CYS A 53 -0.84 2.93 3.98
N LEU A 54 -1.44 3.34 5.09
CA LEU A 54 -2.84 3.06 5.41
C LEU A 54 -3.78 3.74 4.40
N VAL A 55 -3.56 5.02 4.10
CA VAL A 55 -4.34 5.78 3.12
C VAL A 55 -4.29 5.12 1.75
N VAL A 56 -3.08 4.80 1.27
CA VAL A 56 -2.92 4.15 -0.05
C VAL A 56 -3.51 2.74 -0.06
N LEU A 57 -3.35 1.98 1.03
CA LEU A 57 -3.96 0.66 1.16
C LEU A 57 -5.50 0.75 1.08
N TRP A 58 -6.11 1.69 1.76
CA TRP A 58 -7.56 1.88 1.72
C TRP A 58 -8.01 2.30 0.33
N ARG A 59 -7.29 3.20 -0.32
CA ARG A 59 -7.54 3.59 -1.70
C ARG A 59 -7.57 2.38 -2.65
N VAL A 60 -6.54 1.55 -2.58
CA VAL A 60 -6.39 0.38 -3.47
C VAL A 60 -7.37 -0.74 -3.10
N ARG A 61 -7.56 -0.99 -1.80
CA ARG A 61 -8.38 -2.10 -1.29
C ARG A 61 -9.87 -1.86 -1.45
N TYR A 62 -10.33 -0.67 -1.06
CA TYR A 62 -11.75 -0.32 -1.01
C TYR A 62 -12.19 0.58 -2.16
N LYS A 63 -11.27 0.94 -3.06
CA LYS A 63 -11.53 1.83 -4.20
C LYS A 63 -12.19 3.15 -3.81
N LEU A 64 -11.86 3.66 -2.63
CA LEU A 64 -12.35 4.94 -2.14
C LEU A 64 -11.93 6.06 -3.09
N SER A 65 -12.73 7.11 -3.20
CA SER A 65 -12.36 8.26 -4.02
C SER A 65 -11.17 9.01 -3.40
N LEU A 66 -10.44 9.77 -4.22
CA LEU A 66 -9.33 10.59 -3.72
C LEU A 66 -9.80 11.70 -2.79
N ARG A 67 -11.08 12.09 -2.86
CA ARG A 67 -11.67 13.14 -2.04
C ARG A 67 -12.19 12.62 -0.71
N ASP A 68 -12.76 11.42 -0.69
CA ASP A 68 -13.30 10.81 0.52
C ASP A 68 -12.20 10.53 1.56
N LEU A 69 -11.00 10.17 1.11
CA LEU A 69 -9.89 9.85 2.00
C LEU A 69 -9.48 11.01 2.92
N PRO A 70 -9.22 12.23 2.43
CA PRO A 70 -8.95 13.37 3.31
C PRO A 70 -10.08 13.63 4.31
N GLU A 71 -11.34 13.54 3.88
CA GLU A 71 -12.50 13.74 4.74
C GLU A 71 -12.56 12.72 5.87
N MET A 72 -12.32 11.43 5.57
CA MET A 72 -12.29 10.37 6.57
C MET A 72 -11.18 10.53 7.60
N PHE A 73 -10.05 11.13 7.21
CA PHE A 73 -8.93 11.34 8.12
C PHE A 73 -9.00 12.65 8.89
N LEU A 74 -9.85 13.59 8.49
CA LEU A 74 -10.12 14.80 9.27
C LEU A 74 -10.64 14.49 10.68
N GLU A 75 -11.43 13.44 10.85
CA GLU A 75 -11.91 13.00 12.17
C GLU A 75 -10.77 12.58 13.11
N ARG A 76 -9.57 12.40 12.60
CA ARG A 76 -8.37 12.02 13.34
C ARG A 76 -7.31 13.14 13.37
N ASP A 77 -7.73 14.37 13.13
CA ASP A 77 -6.86 15.56 13.05
C ASP A 77 -5.72 15.44 12.01
N LEU A 78 -5.93 14.61 10.98
CA LEU A 78 -4.97 14.44 9.89
C LEU A 78 -5.47 15.19 8.65
N VAL A 79 -4.83 16.32 8.36
CA VAL A 79 -5.21 17.21 7.25
C VAL A 79 -4.26 17.04 6.10
N PHE A 80 -4.70 16.44 5.00
CA PHE A 80 -3.95 16.34 3.75
C PHE A 80 -4.89 16.52 2.55
N THR A 81 -4.32 16.83 1.40
CA THR A 81 -5.08 17.10 0.18
C THR A 81 -5.25 15.82 -0.66
N HIS A 82 -6.26 15.81 -1.52
CA HIS A 82 -6.46 14.74 -2.48
C HIS A 82 -5.31 14.62 -3.50
N GLU A 83 -4.58 15.71 -3.75
CA GLU A 83 -3.36 15.70 -4.57
C GLU A 83 -2.23 14.92 -3.89
N ALA A 84 -2.04 15.11 -2.57
CA ALA A 84 -1.08 14.33 -1.80
C ALA A 84 -1.40 12.83 -1.86
N VAL A 85 -2.68 12.46 -1.76
CA VAL A 85 -3.11 11.05 -1.90
C VAL A 85 -2.79 10.50 -3.28
N ARG A 86 -2.99 11.28 -4.34
CA ARG A 86 -2.64 10.90 -5.71
C ARG A 86 -1.14 10.63 -5.88
N GLU A 87 -0.30 11.51 -5.32
CA GLU A 87 1.15 11.33 -5.35
C GLU A 87 1.58 10.10 -4.57
N TRP A 88 1.02 9.88 -3.39
CA TRP A 88 1.29 8.68 -2.59
C TRP A 88 0.85 7.40 -3.29
N GLU A 89 -0.31 7.41 -3.93
CA GLU A 89 -0.80 6.29 -4.73
C GLU A 89 0.18 5.97 -5.86
N ALA A 90 0.61 6.97 -6.62
CA ALA A 90 1.55 6.79 -7.73
C ALA A 90 2.90 6.21 -7.28
N GLN A 91 3.39 6.63 -6.11
CA GLN A 91 4.67 6.17 -5.57
C GLN A 91 4.59 4.78 -4.93
N LEU A 92 3.52 4.48 -4.20
CA LEU A 92 3.43 3.33 -3.31
C LEU A 92 2.57 2.18 -3.84
N ALA A 93 1.59 2.44 -4.70
CA ALA A 93 0.73 1.39 -5.23
C ALA A 93 1.50 0.26 -5.94
N PRO A 94 2.55 0.51 -6.71
CA PRO A 94 3.34 -0.55 -7.31
C PRO A 94 4.00 -1.46 -6.27
N VAL A 95 4.55 -0.87 -5.19
CA VAL A 95 5.20 -1.60 -4.10
C VAL A 95 4.20 -2.43 -3.31
N LEU A 96 3.07 -1.82 -2.93
CA LEU A 96 2.01 -2.51 -2.21
C LEU A 96 1.40 -3.63 -3.05
N SER A 97 1.21 -3.42 -4.34
CA SER A 97 0.71 -4.45 -5.26
C SER A 97 1.66 -5.65 -5.33
N GLU A 98 2.95 -5.41 -5.38
CA GLU A 98 3.95 -6.48 -5.38
C GLU A 98 4.00 -7.22 -4.05
N MET A 99 3.96 -6.51 -2.92
CA MET A 99 3.90 -7.12 -1.60
C MET A 99 2.65 -7.99 -1.45
N LEU A 100 1.48 -7.48 -1.82
CA LEU A 100 0.23 -8.23 -1.81
C LEU A 100 0.28 -9.46 -2.72
N ARG A 101 0.90 -9.34 -3.88
CA ARG A 101 1.09 -10.47 -4.81
C ARG A 101 1.98 -11.56 -4.20
N LYS A 102 3.07 -11.17 -3.52
CA LYS A 102 3.93 -12.11 -2.81
C LYS A 102 3.23 -12.83 -1.65
N HIS A 103 2.35 -12.12 -0.94
CA HIS A 103 1.56 -12.71 0.14
C HIS A 103 0.40 -13.58 -0.37
N ARG A 104 -0.12 -13.30 -1.56
CA ARG A 104 -1.15 -14.12 -2.21
C ARG A 104 -0.55 -15.37 -2.86
N ARG A 105 0.10 -16.21 -2.08
CA ARG A 105 0.63 -17.51 -2.55
C ARG A 105 -0.45 -18.59 -2.70
N GLY A 106 -1.72 -18.23 -2.71
CA GLY A 106 -2.79 -19.14 -3.02
C GLY A 106 -2.78 -19.50 -4.51
N ARG A 107 -2.94 -20.76 -4.86
CA ARG A 107 -3.30 -21.17 -6.22
C ARG A 107 -4.56 -20.42 -6.62
N ILE A 108 -4.42 -19.52 -7.58
CA ILE A 108 -5.57 -18.94 -8.23
C ILE A 108 -6.24 -20.12 -8.95
N GLY A 109 -7.40 -20.53 -8.46
CA GLY A 109 -8.19 -21.54 -9.15
C GLY A 109 -8.51 -21.07 -10.57
N PRO A 110 -8.75 -21.99 -11.51
CA PRO A 110 -9.11 -21.64 -12.88
C PRO A 110 -10.47 -20.94 -13.00
N SER A 111 -11.15 -20.71 -11.89
CA SER A 111 -12.49 -20.17 -11.83
C SER A 111 -12.55 -18.91 -11.01
N TRP A 112 -13.22 -17.91 -11.55
CA TRP A 112 -13.51 -16.65 -10.90
C TRP A 112 -15.01 -16.57 -10.63
N TYR A 113 -15.36 -16.19 -9.42
CA TYR A 113 -16.74 -15.89 -9.05
C TYR A 113 -16.88 -14.39 -8.94
N THR A 114 -17.86 -13.85 -9.61
CA THR A 114 -18.29 -12.47 -9.43
C THR A 114 -19.44 -12.46 -8.42
N ASP A 115 -19.56 -11.37 -7.71
CA ASP A 115 -20.61 -11.15 -6.72
C ASP A 115 -22.01 -11.25 -7.36
N GLU A 116 -22.99 -11.57 -6.57
CA GLU A 116 -24.37 -11.83 -7.02
C GLU A 116 -25.00 -10.67 -7.80
N THR A 117 -24.58 -9.44 -7.52
CA THR A 117 -25.01 -8.24 -8.24
C THR A 117 -24.69 -8.26 -9.73
N VAL A 118 -23.75 -9.08 -10.17
CA VAL A 118 -23.31 -9.21 -11.57
C VAL A 118 -23.96 -10.40 -12.28
N ARG A 119 -24.93 -11.03 -11.67
CA ARG A 119 -25.61 -12.22 -12.22
C ARG A 119 -26.20 -11.99 -13.61
N HIS A 120 -26.64 -10.77 -13.90
CA HIS A 120 -27.13 -10.39 -15.24
C HIS A 120 -26.02 -10.15 -16.26
N GLU A 121 -24.80 -9.84 -15.80
CA GLU A 121 -23.64 -9.60 -16.65
C GLU A 121 -22.72 -10.82 -16.77
N ALA A 122 -23.04 -11.92 -16.11
CA ALA A 122 -22.27 -13.17 -16.19
C ALA A 122 -22.14 -13.74 -17.62
N ARG A 123 -22.94 -13.24 -18.56
CA ARG A 123 -22.78 -13.54 -19.98
C ARG A 123 -21.54 -12.93 -20.61
N TYR A 124 -20.96 -11.91 -19.97
CA TYR A 124 -19.78 -11.20 -20.49
C TYR A 124 -18.46 -11.71 -19.95
N VAL A 125 -18.49 -12.58 -18.96
CA VAL A 125 -17.26 -13.23 -18.46
C VAL A 125 -16.98 -14.45 -19.34
N HIS A 126 -16.68 -14.19 -20.60
CA HIS A 126 -16.24 -15.23 -21.52
C HIS A 126 -14.84 -15.70 -21.09
N GLY A 127 -14.74 -16.93 -20.66
CA GLY A 127 -13.47 -17.60 -20.38
C GLY A 127 -13.29 -18.15 -18.97
N ALA A 128 -14.14 -17.79 -18.01
CA ALA A 128 -14.10 -18.42 -16.69
C ALA A 128 -14.73 -19.82 -16.77
N ARG A 129 -13.91 -20.86 -16.83
CA ARG A 129 -14.38 -22.23 -16.67
C ARG A 129 -14.79 -22.45 -15.22
N ALA A 130 -16.08 -22.63 -14.97
CA ALA A 130 -16.56 -23.05 -13.66
C ALA A 130 -16.00 -24.44 -13.33
N PRO A 131 -15.47 -24.69 -12.12
CA PRO A 131 -15.10 -26.03 -11.71
C PRO A 131 -16.34 -26.93 -11.72
N THR A 132 -16.15 -28.19 -12.05
CA THR A 132 -17.20 -29.18 -12.14
C THR A 132 -18.06 -29.26 -10.87
N THR A 133 -17.49 -28.96 -9.73
CA THR A 133 -18.16 -28.90 -8.42
C THR A 133 -19.17 -27.75 -8.29
N CYS A 134 -18.96 -26.64 -9.02
CA CYS A 134 -19.88 -25.48 -8.95
C CYS A 134 -20.99 -25.53 -10.01
N ARG A 135 -20.89 -26.39 -11.02
CA ARG A 135 -22.02 -26.60 -11.96
C ARG A 135 -23.28 -27.12 -11.26
N ARG A 136 -23.13 -27.84 -10.13
CA ARG A 136 -24.25 -28.28 -9.30
C ARG A 136 -24.87 -27.16 -8.44
N ALA A 137 -24.09 -26.17 -8.08
CA ALA A 137 -24.59 -25.02 -7.28
C ALA A 137 -25.33 -23.98 -8.13
N VAL A 138 -25.07 -23.93 -9.44
CA VAL A 138 -25.70 -22.99 -10.38
C VAL A 138 -26.94 -23.57 -11.05
N SER A 139 -27.21 -24.87 -10.91
CA SER A 139 -28.47 -25.47 -11.30
C SER A 139 -29.51 -25.27 -10.20
N LEU A 140 -29.88 -24.06 -9.93
CA LEU A 140 -31.12 -23.71 -9.31
C LEU A 140 -32.16 -23.79 -10.43
N SER A 141 -32.82 -24.91 -10.45
CA SER A 141 -34.01 -25.19 -11.25
C SER A 141 -35.15 -24.25 -10.91
N PRO A 142 -36.10 -24.16 -11.76
CA PRO A 142 -37.12 -23.13 -11.93
C PRO A 142 -37.99 -22.90 -10.73
#